data_2ef935e300d29303424a15ef846d6a07
#
_entry.id   2ef935e300d29303424a15ef846d6a07
#
_cell.length_a   1.000
_cell.length_b   1.000
_cell.length_c   1.000
_cell.angle_alpha   90.00
_cell.angle_beta   90.00
_cell.angle_gamma   90.00
#
_symmetry.space_group_name_H-M   'P 1'
#
loop_
_entity.id
_entity.type
_entity.pdbx_description
1 polymer ?
#
loop_
_entity_poly.entity_id
_entity_poly.type
_entity_poly.pdbx_seq_one_letter_code
_entity_poly.pdbx_strand_id
1 'polypeptide(L)'
;MKYEIDPKDTSRAQAFELWMKSPMPMVTLTKTFDVTRLLKVSRRRGMKFNMLLCWCIGKTASRIDEFYLLPEQGKLMKYDCLAINVIVNNKGGGINSCDILYTNDLEQFGQDYMVLTQSASTSCQSSFIDDAMVIGTSAMTATELDSIVNQYTVQFCNPMVMWGRYRKGWLRTTLPISFQFHHVQMDGGHAARFLEELQKIINTI
;
A
#
# COMPACT_ATOMS: atom_id res chain seq x y z
N MET A 1 -13.65 -0.09 12.40
CA MET A 1 -13.83 0.98 13.42
C MET A 1 -12.48 1.65 13.63
N LYS A 2 -12.46 2.99 13.86
CA LYS A 2 -11.23 3.70 14.22
C LYS A 2 -11.42 4.43 15.55
N TYR A 3 -10.38 4.51 16.37
CA TYR A 3 -10.40 5.20 17.65
C TYR A 3 -9.02 5.76 18.01
N GLU A 4 -9.02 6.83 18.83
CA GLU A 4 -7.80 7.42 19.34
C GLU A 4 -7.17 6.50 20.40
N ILE A 5 -5.84 6.37 20.38
CA ILE A 5 -5.07 5.62 21.38
C ILE A 5 -3.97 6.54 21.95
N ASP A 6 -3.70 6.43 23.26
CA ASP A 6 -2.54 7.13 23.84
C ASP A 6 -1.26 6.51 23.26
N PRO A 7 -0.39 7.30 22.62
CA PRO A 7 0.90 6.79 22.13
C PRO A 7 1.72 6.05 23.20
N LYS A 8 1.55 6.40 24.49
CA LYS A 8 2.24 5.75 25.61
C LYS A 8 1.84 4.29 25.82
N ASP A 9 0.65 3.91 25.36
CA ASP A 9 0.15 2.54 25.40
C ASP A 9 0.63 1.69 24.21
N THR A 10 1.54 2.23 23.41
CA THR A 10 2.07 1.58 22.21
C THR A 10 3.60 1.58 22.20
N SER A 11 4.19 0.75 21.32
CA SER A 11 5.62 0.79 21.01
C SER A 11 6.07 2.09 20.33
N ARG A 12 5.13 3.00 20.02
CA ARG A 12 5.37 4.21 19.22
C ARG A 12 5.45 5.49 20.04
N ALA A 13 5.40 5.42 21.38
CA ALA A 13 5.45 6.59 22.27
C ALA A 13 6.59 7.55 21.96
N GLN A 14 7.82 7.05 21.92
CA GLN A 14 9.01 7.85 21.63
C GLN A 14 9.01 8.39 20.20
N ALA A 15 8.61 7.58 19.22
CA ALA A 15 8.53 8.00 17.83
C ALA A 15 7.47 9.10 17.62
N PHE A 16 6.34 9.01 18.34
CA PHE A 16 5.31 10.04 18.32
C PHE A 16 5.84 11.37 18.86
N GLU A 17 6.52 11.36 20.00
CA GLU A 17 7.10 12.57 20.60
C GLU A 17 8.13 13.24 19.67
N LEU A 18 9.02 12.43 19.06
CA LEU A 18 10.10 12.94 18.22
C LEU A 18 9.63 13.43 16.84
N TRP A 19 8.70 12.70 16.21
CA TRP A 19 8.42 12.88 14.77
C TRP A 19 7.08 13.51 14.45
N MET A 20 6.15 13.61 15.42
CA MET A 20 4.82 14.18 15.15
C MET A 20 4.86 15.63 14.71
N LYS A 21 5.84 16.40 15.20
CA LYS A 21 6.05 17.81 14.84
C LYS A 21 7.13 18.03 13.80
N SER A 22 7.69 16.95 13.23
CA SER A 22 8.71 17.07 12.20
C SER A 22 8.11 17.64 10.91
N PRO A 23 8.79 18.60 10.25
CA PRO A 23 8.31 19.14 8.99
C PRO A 23 8.32 18.12 7.83
N MET A 24 9.11 17.06 7.94
CA MET A 24 9.18 15.96 6.97
C MET A 24 9.35 14.62 7.71
N PRO A 25 8.26 14.03 8.22
CA PRO A 25 8.33 12.79 8.99
C PRO A 25 8.26 11.53 8.12
N MET A 26 8.25 11.66 6.80
CA MET A 26 8.14 10.53 5.88
C MET A 26 9.50 9.92 5.57
N VAL A 27 9.55 8.59 5.54
CA VAL A 27 10.71 7.81 5.15
C VAL A 27 10.34 6.96 3.94
N THR A 28 11.22 6.89 2.93
CA THR A 28 11.02 6.07 1.74
C THR A 28 12.15 5.06 1.61
N LEU A 29 11.79 3.79 1.48
CA LEU A 29 12.73 2.70 1.20
C LEU A 29 12.35 2.05 -0.13
N THR A 30 13.34 1.73 -0.96
CA THR A 30 13.12 1.03 -2.23
C THR A 30 13.85 -0.30 -2.22
N LYS A 31 13.13 -1.37 -2.60
CA LYS A 31 13.68 -2.71 -2.76
C LYS A 31 13.26 -3.28 -4.12
N THR A 32 14.17 -4.00 -4.78
CA THR A 32 13.86 -4.75 -5.99
C THR A 32 13.34 -6.14 -5.62
N PHE A 33 12.11 -6.45 -6.06
CA PHE A 33 11.43 -7.73 -5.82
C PHE A 33 11.56 -8.65 -7.02
N ASP A 34 11.68 -9.96 -6.77
CA ASP A 34 11.43 -10.99 -7.77
C ASP A 34 9.92 -11.23 -7.87
N VAL A 35 9.31 -10.83 -8.98
CA VAL A 35 7.88 -10.97 -9.24
C VAL A 35 7.58 -12.03 -10.30
N THR A 36 8.54 -12.91 -10.59
CA THR A 36 8.41 -13.97 -11.61
C THR A 36 7.20 -14.86 -11.34
N ARG A 37 7.04 -15.29 -10.08
CA ARG A 37 5.91 -16.14 -9.69
C ARG A 37 4.57 -15.40 -9.77
N LEU A 38 4.52 -14.17 -9.27
CA LEU A 38 3.32 -13.34 -9.33
C LEU A 38 2.83 -13.17 -10.78
N LEU A 39 3.75 -12.92 -11.70
CA LEU A 39 3.44 -12.80 -13.12
C LEU A 39 2.95 -14.12 -13.73
N LYS A 40 3.54 -15.28 -13.32
CA LYS A 40 3.06 -16.60 -13.75
C LYS A 40 1.64 -16.88 -13.25
N VAL A 41 1.35 -16.56 -11.98
CA VAL A 41 0.01 -16.72 -11.40
C VAL A 41 -1.00 -15.82 -12.11
N SER A 42 -0.67 -14.54 -12.32
CA SER A 42 -1.49 -13.58 -13.07
C SER A 42 -1.92 -14.16 -14.42
N ARG A 43 -0.99 -14.68 -15.21
CA ARG A 43 -1.28 -15.26 -16.53
C ARG A 43 -2.10 -16.54 -16.45
N ARG A 44 -1.75 -17.46 -15.52
CA ARG A 44 -2.41 -18.76 -15.37
C ARG A 44 -3.85 -18.62 -14.91
N ARG A 45 -4.14 -17.67 -14.00
CA ARG A 45 -5.48 -17.47 -13.41
C ARG A 45 -6.28 -16.38 -14.12
N GLY A 46 -5.73 -15.68 -15.11
CA GLY A 46 -6.37 -14.54 -15.78
C GLY A 46 -6.59 -13.33 -14.87
N MET A 47 -5.86 -13.24 -13.74
CA MET A 47 -5.98 -12.15 -12.78
C MET A 47 -5.03 -11.00 -13.12
N LYS A 48 -5.45 -9.75 -12.91
CA LYS A 48 -4.59 -8.58 -13.14
C LYS A 48 -3.38 -8.61 -12.21
N PHE A 49 -2.18 -8.36 -12.75
CA PHE A 49 -0.93 -8.32 -11.98
C PHE A 49 -1.00 -7.30 -10.83
N ASN A 50 -1.48 -6.08 -11.10
CA ASN A 50 -1.59 -5.04 -10.06
C ASN A 50 -2.58 -5.45 -8.96
N MET A 51 -3.68 -6.11 -9.28
CA MET A 51 -4.62 -6.63 -8.29
C MET A 51 -3.95 -7.66 -7.36
N LEU A 52 -3.21 -8.62 -7.94
CA LEU A 52 -2.48 -9.62 -7.16
C LEU A 52 -1.41 -8.98 -6.27
N LEU A 53 -0.69 -7.96 -6.76
CA LEU A 53 0.30 -7.24 -5.97
C LEU A 53 -0.37 -6.46 -4.83
N CYS A 54 -1.49 -5.79 -5.07
CA CYS A 54 -2.28 -5.10 -4.05
C CYS A 54 -2.75 -6.07 -2.96
N TRP A 55 -3.23 -7.27 -3.34
CA TRP A 55 -3.58 -8.30 -2.36
C TRP A 55 -2.37 -8.79 -1.54
N CYS A 56 -1.21 -8.99 -2.17
CA CYS A 56 0.02 -9.36 -1.46
C CYS A 56 0.43 -8.27 -0.46
N ILE A 57 0.31 -6.99 -0.83
CA ILE A 57 0.56 -5.83 0.06
C ILE A 57 -0.37 -5.89 1.26
N GLY A 58 -1.67 -6.01 1.05
CA GLY A 58 -2.66 -6.12 2.13
C GLY A 58 -2.40 -7.32 3.04
N LYS A 59 -2.10 -8.48 2.46
CA LYS A 59 -1.77 -9.71 3.21
C LYS A 59 -0.50 -9.56 4.05
N THR A 60 0.48 -8.83 3.56
CA THR A 60 1.70 -8.55 4.32
C THR A 60 1.43 -7.59 5.46
N ALA A 61 0.77 -6.48 5.16
CA ALA A 61 0.43 -5.43 6.11
C ALA A 61 -0.45 -5.94 7.25
N SER A 62 -1.42 -6.83 6.96
CA SER A 62 -2.32 -7.39 7.97
C SER A 62 -1.64 -8.22 9.07
N ARG A 63 -0.34 -8.53 8.90
CA ARG A 63 0.48 -9.30 9.86
C ARG A 63 1.44 -8.41 10.68
N ILE A 64 1.33 -7.10 10.52
CA ILE A 64 2.23 -6.13 11.14
C ILE A 64 1.38 -5.09 11.86
N ASP A 65 1.43 -5.08 13.17
CA ASP A 65 0.55 -4.28 14.03
C ASP A 65 0.64 -2.77 13.76
N GLU A 66 1.82 -2.28 13.35
CA GLU A 66 2.06 -0.89 13.02
C GLU A 66 1.24 -0.39 11.83
N PHE A 67 0.81 -1.28 10.93
CA PHE A 67 -0.12 -0.90 9.85
C PHE A 67 -1.53 -0.57 10.33
N TYR A 68 -1.87 -0.90 11.56
CA TYR A 68 -3.16 -0.52 12.16
C TYR A 68 -3.10 0.79 12.94
N LEU A 69 -1.96 1.48 12.91
CA LEU A 69 -1.76 2.79 13.54
C LEU A 69 -1.56 3.85 12.47
N LEU A 70 -2.13 5.04 12.67
CA LEU A 70 -1.90 6.19 11.78
C LEU A 70 -1.89 7.49 12.58
N PRO A 71 -0.87 8.36 12.41
CA PRO A 71 -0.93 9.71 12.95
C PRO A 71 -1.89 10.56 12.13
N GLU A 72 -2.92 11.12 12.77
CA GLU A 72 -3.91 12.00 12.16
C GLU A 72 -4.15 13.22 13.03
N GLN A 73 -4.04 14.41 12.48
CA GLN A 73 -4.37 15.68 13.15
C GLN A 73 -3.77 15.83 14.57
N GLY A 74 -2.52 15.38 14.74
CA GLY A 74 -1.82 15.46 16.03
C GLY A 74 -2.13 14.33 17.02
N LYS A 75 -2.90 13.33 16.61
CA LYS A 75 -3.32 12.17 17.41
C LYS A 75 -2.79 10.88 16.79
N LEU A 76 -2.71 9.82 17.60
CA LEU A 76 -2.46 8.48 17.08
C LEU A 76 -3.78 7.73 17.04
N MET A 77 -4.19 7.34 15.83
CA MET A 77 -5.41 6.58 15.60
C MET A 77 -5.09 5.10 15.42
N LYS A 78 -5.95 4.23 15.96
CA LYS A 78 -5.89 2.78 15.75
C LYS A 78 -7.12 2.32 14.97
N TYR A 79 -6.89 1.40 14.05
CA TYR A 79 -7.87 0.83 13.14
C TYR A 79 -8.00 -0.68 13.33
N ASP A 80 -9.18 -1.24 13.06
CA ASP A 80 -9.44 -2.68 13.14
C ASP A 80 -9.31 -3.38 11.77
N CYS A 81 -9.28 -2.61 10.68
CA CYS A 81 -9.18 -3.16 9.33
C CYS A 81 -8.31 -2.31 8.42
N LEU A 82 -7.85 -2.93 7.34
CA LEU A 82 -7.01 -2.32 6.32
C LEU A 82 -7.76 -2.22 5.00
N ALA A 83 -7.46 -1.19 4.22
CA ALA A 83 -7.89 -1.07 2.84
C ALA A 83 -6.69 -0.71 1.94
N ILE A 84 -6.79 -1.07 0.68
CA ILE A 84 -5.81 -0.72 -0.36
C ILE A 84 -6.44 0.32 -1.28
N ASN A 85 -5.87 1.52 -1.32
CA ASN A 85 -6.26 2.53 -2.28
C ASN A 85 -5.60 2.26 -3.63
N VAL A 86 -6.39 2.27 -4.69
CA VAL A 86 -5.93 2.01 -6.06
C VAL A 86 -6.29 3.20 -6.94
N ILE A 87 -5.30 3.74 -7.65
CA ILE A 87 -5.48 4.81 -8.62
C ILE A 87 -5.82 4.19 -9.98
N VAL A 88 -6.83 4.72 -10.64
CA VAL A 88 -7.29 4.29 -11.98
C VAL A 88 -7.44 5.48 -12.92
N ASN A 89 -7.12 5.27 -14.20
CA ASN A 89 -7.48 6.21 -15.25
C ASN A 89 -8.99 6.16 -15.48
N ASN A 90 -9.64 7.32 -15.58
CA ASN A 90 -11.06 7.43 -15.82
C ASN A 90 -11.38 7.73 -17.29
N LYS A 91 -12.65 7.55 -17.69
CA LYS A 91 -13.11 7.80 -19.05
C LYS A 91 -13.09 9.28 -19.44
N GLY A 92 -12.99 10.19 -18.48
CA GLY A 92 -12.86 11.63 -18.70
C GLY A 92 -11.44 12.10 -19.00
N GLY A 93 -10.45 11.19 -19.07
CA GLY A 93 -9.03 11.51 -19.32
C GLY A 93 -8.25 11.92 -18.08
N GLY A 94 -8.85 11.86 -16.90
CA GLY A 94 -8.20 12.11 -15.60
C GLY A 94 -7.96 10.81 -14.82
N ILE A 95 -7.74 10.96 -13.52
CA ILE A 95 -7.56 9.86 -12.59
C ILE A 95 -8.60 9.93 -11.47
N ASN A 96 -9.00 8.76 -10.97
CA ASN A 96 -9.75 8.59 -9.73
C ASN A 96 -9.09 7.52 -8.87
N SER A 97 -9.52 7.38 -7.64
CA SER A 97 -9.07 6.31 -6.77
C SER A 97 -10.23 5.64 -6.05
N CYS A 98 -10.03 4.41 -5.63
CA CYS A 98 -10.98 3.70 -4.80
C CYS A 98 -10.26 2.89 -3.72
N ASP A 99 -10.88 2.84 -2.54
CA ASP A 99 -10.43 2.02 -1.44
C ASP A 99 -11.08 0.65 -1.54
N ILE A 100 -10.26 -0.40 -1.46
CA ILE A 100 -10.68 -1.80 -1.50
C ILE A 100 -10.37 -2.41 -0.15
N LEU A 101 -11.40 -2.83 0.57
CA LEU A 101 -11.22 -3.47 1.87
C LEU A 101 -10.38 -4.73 1.72
N TYR A 102 -9.33 -4.85 2.53
CA TYR A 102 -8.52 -6.05 2.50
C TYR A 102 -9.27 -7.24 3.11
N THR A 103 -9.26 -8.35 2.40
CA THR A 103 -9.67 -9.66 2.87
C THR A 103 -8.60 -10.71 2.57
N ASN A 104 -8.48 -11.73 3.42
CA ASN A 104 -7.54 -12.82 3.20
C ASN A 104 -7.98 -13.76 2.05
N ASP A 105 -9.24 -13.68 1.64
CA ASP A 105 -9.78 -14.37 0.46
C ASP A 105 -9.37 -13.62 -0.81
N LEU A 106 -8.52 -14.25 -1.62
CA LEU A 106 -8.01 -13.68 -2.88
C LEU A 106 -9.10 -13.49 -3.94
N GLU A 107 -10.05 -14.43 -4.02
CA GLU A 107 -11.12 -14.36 -5.02
C GLU A 107 -12.08 -13.21 -4.70
N GLN A 108 -12.48 -13.07 -3.43
CA GLN A 108 -13.31 -11.96 -2.98
C GLN A 108 -12.61 -10.62 -3.19
N PHE A 109 -11.33 -10.49 -2.77
CA PHE A 109 -10.56 -9.28 -3.01
C PHE A 109 -10.47 -8.95 -4.51
N GLY A 110 -10.28 -9.97 -5.34
CA GLY A 110 -10.21 -9.81 -6.79
C GLY A 110 -11.53 -9.31 -7.40
N GLN A 111 -12.67 -9.81 -6.93
CA GLN A 111 -14.00 -9.34 -7.35
C GLN A 111 -14.22 -7.88 -6.94
N ASP A 112 -13.95 -7.53 -5.69
CA ASP A 112 -14.09 -6.16 -5.18
C ASP A 112 -13.17 -5.20 -5.92
N TYR A 113 -11.91 -5.61 -6.16
CA TYR A 113 -10.96 -4.83 -6.97
C TYR A 113 -11.51 -4.52 -8.36
N MET A 114 -12.07 -5.52 -9.06
CA MET A 114 -12.59 -5.33 -10.41
C MET A 114 -13.82 -4.42 -10.43
N VAL A 115 -14.77 -4.62 -9.50
CA VAL A 115 -15.99 -3.83 -9.41
C VAL A 115 -15.69 -2.37 -9.07
N LEU A 116 -14.89 -2.12 -8.03
CA LEU A 116 -14.59 -0.77 -7.55
C LEU A 116 -13.72 0.02 -8.52
N THR A 117 -12.68 -0.60 -9.10
CA THR A 117 -11.85 0.07 -10.12
C THR A 117 -12.64 0.38 -11.39
N GLN A 118 -13.53 -0.51 -11.83
CA GLN A 118 -14.41 -0.27 -12.97
C GLN A 118 -15.41 0.86 -12.68
N SER A 119 -16.00 0.88 -11.49
CA SER A 119 -16.91 1.94 -11.05
C SER A 119 -16.21 3.31 -11.04
N ALA A 120 -15.06 3.42 -10.38
CA ALA A 120 -14.28 4.66 -10.32
C ALA A 120 -13.86 5.15 -11.71
N SER A 121 -13.50 4.24 -12.62
CA SER A 121 -13.14 4.57 -14.00
C SER A 121 -14.32 5.08 -14.82
N THR A 122 -15.51 4.49 -14.65
CA THR A 122 -16.69 4.83 -15.47
C THR A 122 -17.48 6.02 -14.95
N SER A 123 -17.62 6.14 -13.61
CA SER A 123 -18.34 7.25 -12.98
C SER A 123 -17.52 8.54 -12.93
N CYS A 124 -16.20 8.47 -13.10
CA CYS A 124 -15.27 9.56 -12.84
C CYS A 124 -15.36 10.10 -11.39
N GLN A 125 -15.71 9.23 -10.45
CA GLN A 125 -15.79 9.55 -9.02
C GLN A 125 -14.89 8.62 -8.21
N SER A 126 -14.24 9.18 -7.21
CA SER A 126 -13.45 8.41 -6.23
C SER A 126 -14.34 7.90 -5.10
N SER A 127 -13.97 6.76 -4.50
CA SER A 127 -14.68 6.19 -3.35
C SER A 127 -13.70 5.85 -2.24
N PHE A 128 -14.01 6.25 -1.01
CA PHE A 128 -13.15 6.12 0.16
C PHE A 128 -13.86 5.40 1.30
N ILE A 129 -13.06 4.78 2.19
CA ILE A 129 -13.53 4.08 3.39
C ILE A 129 -12.97 4.80 4.62
N ASP A 130 -13.82 5.46 5.39
CA ASP A 130 -13.40 6.30 6.54
C ASP A 130 -12.90 5.47 7.74
N ASP A 131 -13.40 4.26 7.92
CA ASP A 131 -13.14 3.41 9.09
C ASP A 131 -12.03 2.35 8.86
N ALA A 132 -11.27 2.44 7.78
CA ALA A 132 -10.14 1.55 7.50
C ALA A 132 -8.83 2.34 7.45
N MET A 133 -7.74 1.73 7.93
CA MET A 133 -6.40 2.26 7.65
C MET A 133 -6.04 1.94 6.19
N VAL A 134 -5.87 2.99 5.42
CA VAL A 134 -5.67 2.89 3.98
C VAL A 134 -4.18 2.87 3.64
N ILE A 135 -3.76 1.86 2.88
CA ILE A 135 -2.45 1.81 2.24
C ILE A 135 -2.64 2.31 0.80
N GLY A 136 -2.04 3.47 0.49
CA GLY A 136 -2.07 4.00 -0.86
C GLY A 136 -1.20 3.18 -1.81
N THR A 137 -1.67 2.98 -3.04
CA THR A 137 -0.84 2.37 -4.09
C THR A 137 -0.85 3.23 -5.35
N SER A 138 0.31 3.27 -6.04
CA SER A 138 0.44 3.95 -7.32
C SER A 138 1.29 3.13 -8.28
N ALA A 139 0.72 2.79 -9.45
CA ALA A 139 1.33 1.96 -10.47
C ALA A 139 1.58 2.78 -11.75
N MET A 140 2.83 3.19 -11.99
CA MET A 140 3.24 3.93 -13.19
C MET A 140 3.78 2.96 -14.25
N THR A 141 2.90 2.11 -14.79
CA THR A 141 3.27 0.97 -15.67
C THR A 141 3.75 1.37 -17.06
N ALA A 142 3.65 2.64 -17.44
CA ALA A 142 4.13 3.14 -18.73
C ALA A 142 5.66 3.14 -18.84
N THR A 143 6.38 3.22 -17.72
CA THR A 143 7.84 3.27 -17.69
C THR A 143 8.43 2.37 -16.60
N GLU A 144 9.68 1.96 -16.79
CA GLU A 144 10.48 1.34 -15.75
C GLU A 144 11.06 2.43 -14.85
N LEU A 145 11.00 2.21 -13.54
CA LEU A 145 11.51 3.15 -12.54
C LEU A 145 12.45 2.42 -11.58
N ASP A 146 13.49 3.09 -11.12
CA ASP A 146 14.41 2.57 -10.10
C ASP A 146 13.87 2.81 -8.68
N SER A 147 13.28 3.98 -8.46
CA SER A 147 12.67 4.38 -7.19
C SER A 147 11.64 5.49 -7.41
N ILE A 148 10.75 5.65 -6.43
CA ILE A 148 9.75 6.72 -6.40
C ILE A 148 9.73 7.27 -4.98
N VAL A 149 9.79 8.59 -4.84
CA VAL A 149 9.53 9.29 -3.59
C VAL A 149 8.23 10.08 -3.77
N ASN A 150 7.25 9.82 -2.91
CA ASN A 150 5.98 10.52 -2.96
C ASN A 150 6.09 11.88 -2.24
N GLN A 151 5.19 12.78 -2.60
CA GLN A 151 5.03 14.03 -1.87
C GLN A 151 4.56 13.77 -0.43
N TYR A 152 4.80 14.73 0.44
CA TYR A 152 4.26 14.76 1.80
C TYR A 152 3.29 15.90 1.96
N THR A 153 2.17 15.63 2.60
CA THR A 153 1.27 16.66 3.13
C THR A 153 0.81 16.26 4.53
N VAL A 154 0.56 17.23 5.39
CA VAL A 154 0.09 16.98 6.76
C VAL A 154 -1.26 16.22 6.79
N GLN A 155 -2.05 16.36 5.72
CA GLN A 155 -3.34 15.70 5.57
C GLN A 155 -3.24 14.22 5.17
N PHE A 156 -2.09 13.81 4.60
CA PHE A 156 -1.88 12.45 4.10
C PHE A 156 -0.65 11.82 4.73
N CYS A 157 -0.85 11.17 5.87
CA CYS A 157 0.19 10.42 6.59
C CYS A 157 0.18 8.92 6.24
N ASN A 158 -0.71 8.48 5.38
CA ASN A 158 -0.88 7.07 5.01
C ASN A 158 0.38 6.49 4.35
N PRO A 159 0.70 5.23 4.63
CA PRO A 159 1.76 4.53 3.91
C PRO A 159 1.42 4.41 2.42
N MET A 160 2.44 4.55 1.58
CA MET A 160 2.33 4.46 0.13
C MET A 160 3.26 3.39 -0.42
N VAL A 161 2.74 2.54 -1.30
CA VAL A 161 3.53 1.53 -2.04
C VAL A 161 3.43 1.85 -3.53
N MET A 162 4.59 2.11 -4.16
CA MET A 162 4.64 2.64 -5.51
C MET A 162 5.59 1.83 -6.38
N TRP A 163 5.23 1.65 -7.65
CA TRP A 163 6.06 0.91 -8.61
C TRP A 163 5.87 1.38 -10.04
N GLY A 164 6.85 1.06 -10.87
CA GLY A 164 6.80 1.26 -12.31
C GLY A 164 6.43 -0.02 -13.06
N ARG A 165 6.83 -0.11 -14.33
CA ARG A 165 6.75 -1.34 -15.11
C ARG A 165 7.81 -2.34 -14.63
N TYR A 166 7.44 -3.63 -14.52
CA TYR A 166 8.38 -4.69 -14.19
C TYR A 166 9.39 -4.94 -15.34
N ARG A 167 10.58 -5.36 -14.98
CA ARG A 167 11.69 -5.66 -15.89
C ARG A 167 11.77 -7.16 -16.14
N LYS A 168 11.62 -7.54 -17.40
CA LYS A 168 11.79 -8.95 -17.81
C LYS A 168 13.26 -9.24 -18.07
N GLY A 169 13.86 -10.08 -17.22
CA GLY A 169 15.15 -10.70 -17.49
C GLY A 169 15.00 -12.12 -18.04
N TRP A 170 16.12 -12.75 -18.36
CA TRP A 170 16.13 -14.11 -18.92
C TRP A 170 15.61 -15.16 -17.93
N LEU A 171 16.04 -15.12 -16.68
CA LEU A 171 15.64 -16.07 -15.63
C LEU A 171 14.57 -15.53 -14.69
N ARG A 172 14.52 -14.22 -14.48
CA ARG A 172 13.66 -13.57 -13.49
C ARG A 172 13.01 -12.31 -14.05
N THR A 173 11.84 -12.04 -13.53
CA THR A 173 11.18 -10.75 -13.72
C THR A 173 11.28 -9.98 -12.41
N THR A 174 11.80 -8.76 -12.46
CA THR A 174 12.04 -7.94 -11.27
C THR A 174 11.20 -6.66 -11.30
N LEU A 175 10.89 -6.14 -10.11
CA LEU A 175 10.15 -4.92 -9.93
C LEU A 175 10.70 -4.13 -8.74
N PRO A 176 11.29 -2.95 -8.96
CA PRO A 176 11.56 -2.02 -7.88
C PRO A 176 10.24 -1.50 -7.30
N ILE A 177 10.07 -1.63 -5.99
CA ILE A 177 8.92 -1.14 -5.24
C ILE A 177 9.43 -0.19 -4.19
N SER A 178 8.90 1.03 -4.18
CA SER A 178 9.16 2.04 -3.15
C SER A 178 8.04 2.01 -2.12
N PHE A 179 8.42 1.91 -0.87
CA PHE A 179 7.54 1.95 0.29
C PHE A 179 7.84 3.19 1.10
N GLN A 180 6.86 4.09 1.21
CA GLN A 180 6.93 5.30 2.01
C GLN A 180 5.98 5.19 3.20
N PHE A 181 6.41 5.64 4.37
CA PHE A 181 5.64 5.61 5.62
C PHE A 181 5.98 6.78 6.53
N HIS A 182 5.08 7.12 7.43
CA HIS A 182 5.30 8.14 8.46
C HIS A 182 6.13 7.55 9.60
N HIS A 183 7.17 8.24 10.07
CA HIS A 183 8.09 7.71 11.09
C HIS A 183 7.44 7.52 12.47
N VAL A 184 6.33 8.20 12.75
CA VAL A 184 5.48 7.90 13.91
C VAL A 184 4.88 6.51 13.82
N GLN A 185 4.38 6.13 12.64
CA GLN A 185 3.74 4.83 12.41
C GLN A 185 4.75 3.68 12.48
N MET A 186 5.88 3.82 11.80
CA MET A 186 6.90 2.77 11.66
C MET A 186 8.31 3.34 11.76
N ASP A 187 9.26 2.46 11.99
CA ASP A 187 10.69 2.72 11.81
C ASP A 187 11.29 1.77 10.77
N GLY A 188 12.60 1.90 10.55
CA GLY A 188 13.31 1.10 9.55
C GLY A 188 13.22 -0.42 9.79
N GLY A 189 13.13 -0.88 11.04
CA GLY A 189 12.96 -2.30 11.37
C GLY A 189 11.60 -2.85 10.93
N HIS A 190 10.51 -2.12 11.19
CA HIS A 190 9.17 -2.49 10.75
C HIS A 190 9.05 -2.48 9.23
N ALA A 191 9.61 -1.46 8.58
CA ALA A 191 9.62 -1.36 7.12
C ALA A 191 10.44 -2.47 6.47
N ALA A 192 11.60 -2.82 7.02
CA ALA A 192 12.40 -3.95 6.55
C ALA A 192 11.63 -5.28 6.68
N ARG A 193 10.96 -5.51 7.82
CA ARG A 193 10.09 -6.67 8.01
C ARG A 193 8.98 -6.73 6.96
N PHE A 194 8.32 -5.61 6.68
CA PHE A 194 7.30 -5.54 5.63
C PHE A 194 7.86 -5.93 4.26
N LEU A 195 9.00 -5.37 3.86
CA LEU A 195 9.61 -5.63 2.56
C LEU A 195 10.05 -7.11 2.41
N GLU A 196 10.60 -7.72 3.47
CA GLU A 196 10.99 -9.13 3.44
C GLU A 196 9.77 -10.07 3.41
N GLU A 197 8.74 -9.82 4.23
CA GLU A 197 7.52 -10.63 4.23
C GLU A 197 6.74 -10.49 2.91
N LEU A 198 6.73 -9.30 2.30
CA LEU A 198 6.10 -9.10 0.99
C LEU A 198 6.77 -9.99 -0.07
N GLN A 199 8.10 -10.08 -0.08
CA GLN A 199 8.79 -10.99 -1.00
C GLN A 199 8.41 -12.46 -0.77
N LYS A 200 8.28 -12.89 0.50
CA LYS A 200 7.86 -14.26 0.82
C LYS A 200 6.44 -14.55 0.33
N ILE A 201 5.50 -13.60 0.53
CA ILE A 201 4.12 -13.74 0.06
C ILE A 201 4.07 -13.79 -1.48
N ILE A 202 4.79 -12.93 -2.17
CA ILE A 202 4.92 -12.96 -3.64
C ILE A 202 5.47 -14.32 -4.12
N ASN A 203 6.37 -14.93 -3.37
CA ASN A 203 6.95 -16.23 -3.72
C ASN A 203 6.04 -17.42 -3.42
N THR A 204 4.98 -17.25 -2.63
CA THR A 204 4.10 -18.34 -2.18
C THR A 204 2.67 -18.27 -2.72
N ILE A 205 2.31 -17.17 -3.41
CA ILE A 205 0.97 -16.97 -3.99
C ILE A 205 0.59 -18.07 -5.01
#